data_db638ebc81c15a1015487523a48d368c
#
_entry.id   db638ebc81c15a1015487523a48d368c
#
_cell.length_a   1.000
_cell.length_b   1.000
_cell.length_c   1.000
_cell.angle_alpha   90.00
_cell.angle_beta   90.00
_cell.angle_gamma   90.00
#
_symmetry.space_group_name_H-M   'P 1'
#
loop_
_entity.id
_entity.type
_entity.pdbx_description
1 polymer ?
#
loop_
_entity_poly.entity_id
_entity_poly.type
_entity_poly.pdbx_seq_one_letter_code
_entity_poly.pdbx_strand_id
1 'polypeptide(L)'
;MKVVIDGTDVEVKIIRKSNKNTYIRVKSDLCIYVTTNYFVSDKYVSNLINNNIDFVTKMYRKECKKRDKASKFYYLGKEYNVVITNLVKHCVLDLDYAYVSKESDLDKFLDKMSKEILTNRVRIVFDRINLPINYPVVNIRKMVRKWGYCNKSKGLITLNKELIKHDIDDIDYVIVHELVHFVHFDHSKEFWKLVKELKPDYLVNKKHLNEE
;
A
#
# COMPACT_ATOMS: atom_id res chain seq x y z
N MET A 1 -16.35 -18.65 -23.09
CA MET A 1 -17.26 -19.29 -22.12
C MET A 1 -17.45 -18.34 -20.95
N LYS A 2 -18.63 -18.33 -20.29
CA LYS A 2 -18.89 -17.45 -19.13
C LYS A 2 -19.29 -18.29 -17.93
N VAL A 3 -18.99 -17.76 -16.75
CA VAL A 3 -19.39 -18.32 -15.45
C VAL A 3 -19.95 -17.18 -14.60
N VAL A 4 -21.04 -17.43 -13.88
CA VAL A 4 -21.65 -16.43 -13.00
C VAL A 4 -20.94 -16.46 -11.63
N ILE A 5 -20.39 -15.32 -11.21
CA ILE A 5 -19.79 -15.12 -9.88
C ILE A 5 -20.44 -13.88 -9.25
N ASP A 6 -21.04 -14.03 -8.08
CA ASP A 6 -21.72 -12.93 -7.36
C ASP A 6 -22.74 -12.17 -8.25
N GLY A 7 -23.47 -12.89 -9.13
CA GLY A 7 -24.44 -12.30 -10.05
C GLY A 7 -23.84 -11.64 -11.29
N THR A 8 -22.51 -11.68 -11.47
CA THR A 8 -21.82 -11.09 -12.60
C THR A 8 -21.34 -12.17 -13.58
N ASP A 9 -21.57 -11.97 -14.88
CA ASP A 9 -21.04 -12.80 -15.97
C ASP A 9 -19.53 -12.57 -16.10
N VAL A 10 -18.73 -13.56 -15.69
CA VAL A 10 -17.26 -13.54 -15.79
C VAL A 10 -16.79 -14.34 -16.98
N GLU A 11 -15.97 -13.71 -17.83
CA GLU A 11 -15.40 -14.36 -19.01
C GLU A 11 -14.37 -15.42 -18.62
N VAL A 12 -14.44 -16.61 -19.26
CA VAL A 12 -13.43 -17.68 -19.11
C VAL A 12 -12.66 -17.83 -20.41
N LYS A 13 -11.34 -17.64 -20.30
CA LYS A 13 -10.36 -17.78 -21.41
C LYS A 13 -9.58 -19.07 -21.23
N ILE A 14 -9.74 -20.01 -22.18
CA ILE A 14 -9.04 -21.31 -22.16
C ILE A 14 -7.74 -21.17 -22.95
N ILE A 15 -6.61 -21.47 -22.31
CA ILE A 15 -5.28 -21.49 -22.93
C ILE A 15 -4.83 -22.95 -23.00
N ARG A 16 -4.65 -23.45 -24.22
CA ARG A 16 -4.20 -24.81 -24.45
C ARG A 16 -2.69 -24.87 -24.61
N LYS A 17 -2.04 -25.71 -23.82
CA LYS A 17 -0.58 -25.91 -23.82
C LYS A 17 -0.25 -27.38 -23.56
N SER A 18 1.00 -27.79 -23.82
CA SER A 18 1.50 -29.13 -23.47
C SER A 18 1.76 -29.20 -21.94
N ASN A 19 0.69 -29.30 -21.15
CA ASN A 19 0.74 -29.37 -19.69
C ASN A 19 0.20 -30.74 -19.21
N LYS A 20 0.77 -31.26 -18.10
CA LYS A 20 0.18 -32.41 -17.39
C LYS A 20 -1.05 -32.01 -16.56
N ASN A 21 -1.04 -30.80 -15.98
CA ASN A 21 -2.07 -30.34 -15.05
C ASN A 21 -2.88 -29.17 -15.63
N THR A 22 -4.11 -29.05 -15.15
CA THR A 22 -4.97 -27.88 -15.43
C THR A 22 -4.83 -26.86 -14.30
N TYR A 23 -4.63 -25.60 -14.66
CA TYR A 23 -4.48 -24.46 -13.72
C TYR A 23 -5.58 -23.45 -13.95
N ILE A 24 -6.21 -23.00 -12.88
CA ILE A 24 -7.18 -21.90 -12.90
C ILE A 24 -6.54 -20.67 -12.26
N ARG A 25 -6.65 -19.53 -12.90
CA ARG A 25 -6.18 -18.21 -12.39
C ARG A 25 -7.15 -17.14 -12.75
N VAL A 26 -7.37 -16.19 -11.86
CA VAL A 26 -8.03 -14.92 -12.16
C VAL A 26 -6.94 -13.86 -12.33
N LYS A 27 -7.04 -13.03 -13.36
CA LYS A 27 -6.08 -11.96 -13.62
C LYS A 27 -6.71 -10.58 -13.37
N SER A 28 -5.89 -9.53 -13.48
CA SER A 28 -6.28 -8.13 -13.24
C SER A 28 -7.38 -7.63 -14.20
N ASP A 29 -7.57 -8.26 -15.36
CA ASP A 29 -8.69 -8.00 -16.27
C ASP A 29 -10.02 -8.62 -15.80
N LEU A 30 -10.02 -9.23 -14.61
CA LEU A 30 -11.14 -9.96 -14.00
C LEU A 30 -11.67 -11.14 -14.85
N CYS A 31 -10.87 -11.65 -15.79
CA CYS A 31 -11.17 -12.87 -16.51
C CYS A 31 -10.58 -14.10 -15.81
N ILE A 32 -11.30 -15.23 -15.93
CA ILE A 32 -10.81 -16.53 -15.48
C ILE A 32 -9.98 -17.15 -16.60
N TYR A 33 -8.72 -17.43 -16.33
CA TYR A 33 -7.81 -18.10 -17.25
C TYR A 33 -7.64 -19.56 -16.84
N VAL A 34 -8.04 -20.50 -17.71
CA VAL A 34 -7.80 -21.93 -17.52
C VAL A 34 -6.72 -22.37 -18.48
N THR A 35 -5.56 -22.75 -17.94
CA THR A 35 -4.46 -23.30 -18.72
C THR A 35 -4.50 -24.81 -18.61
N THR A 36 -4.67 -25.53 -19.72
CA THR A 36 -4.88 -26.97 -19.74
C THR A 36 -4.24 -27.63 -20.96
N ASN A 37 -4.26 -28.98 -21.00
CA ASN A 37 -3.77 -29.78 -22.13
C ASN A 37 -4.69 -29.63 -23.36
N TYR A 38 -4.14 -29.87 -24.55
CA TYR A 38 -4.88 -29.85 -25.83
C TYR A 38 -6.04 -30.83 -25.89
N PHE A 39 -5.95 -31.97 -25.22
CA PHE A 39 -6.95 -33.05 -25.24
C PHE A 39 -8.10 -32.85 -24.24
N VAL A 40 -8.04 -31.82 -23.39
CA VAL A 40 -9.08 -31.56 -22.41
C VAL A 40 -10.25 -30.82 -23.06
N SER A 41 -11.48 -31.36 -22.93
CA SER A 41 -12.69 -30.78 -23.52
C SER A 41 -13.14 -29.53 -22.73
N ASP A 42 -13.86 -28.62 -23.42
CA ASP A 42 -14.46 -27.44 -22.78
C ASP A 42 -15.50 -27.83 -21.73
N LYS A 43 -16.21 -28.94 -21.92
CA LYS A 43 -17.15 -29.51 -20.93
C LYS A 43 -16.43 -29.88 -19.63
N TYR A 44 -15.24 -30.51 -19.73
CA TYR A 44 -14.43 -30.81 -18.55
C TYR A 44 -14.00 -29.52 -17.82
N VAL A 45 -13.56 -28.49 -18.57
CA VAL A 45 -13.17 -27.21 -17.99
C VAL A 45 -14.35 -26.55 -17.27
N SER A 46 -15.56 -26.59 -17.87
CA SER A 46 -16.77 -26.05 -17.24
C SER A 46 -17.08 -26.79 -15.92
N ASN A 47 -17.05 -28.10 -15.92
CA ASN A 47 -17.29 -28.94 -14.72
C ASN A 47 -16.22 -28.67 -13.65
N LEU A 48 -14.95 -28.52 -14.04
CA LEU A 48 -13.86 -28.22 -13.12
C LEU A 48 -14.06 -26.88 -12.42
N ILE A 49 -14.47 -25.83 -13.14
CA ILE A 49 -14.77 -24.52 -12.56
C ILE A 49 -15.96 -24.63 -11.60
N ASN A 50 -17.05 -25.27 -12.01
CA ASN A 50 -18.26 -25.42 -11.20
C ASN A 50 -17.99 -26.20 -9.91
N ASN A 51 -17.22 -27.30 -9.98
CA ASN A 51 -16.85 -28.07 -8.81
C ASN A 51 -15.92 -27.33 -7.84
N ASN A 52 -15.24 -26.25 -8.31
CA ASN A 52 -14.35 -25.44 -7.52
C ASN A 52 -14.83 -23.97 -7.44
N ILE A 53 -16.14 -23.75 -7.58
CA ILE A 53 -16.69 -22.38 -7.70
C ILE A 53 -16.36 -21.49 -6.51
N ASP A 54 -16.38 -22.02 -5.29
CA ASP A 54 -16.02 -21.26 -4.08
C ASP A 54 -14.58 -20.78 -4.10
N PHE A 55 -13.66 -21.61 -4.56
CA PHE A 55 -12.25 -21.24 -4.68
C PHE A 55 -12.03 -20.19 -5.79
N VAL A 56 -12.71 -20.37 -6.93
CA VAL A 56 -12.67 -19.40 -8.04
C VAL A 56 -13.27 -18.06 -7.61
N THR A 57 -14.39 -18.07 -6.88
CA THR A 57 -15.03 -16.89 -6.31
C THR A 57 -14.09 -16.15 -5.35
N LYS A 58 -13.39 -16.86 -4.46
CA LYS A 58 -12.39 -16.26 -3.57
C LYS A 58 -11.26 -15.56 -4.35
N MET A 59 -10.75 -16.20 -5.41
CA MET A 59 -9.74 -15.59 -6.28
C MET A 59 -10.27 -14.35 -6.98
N TYR A 60 -11.49 -14.43 -7.53
CA TYR A 60 -12.14 -13.31 -8.21
C TYR A 60 -12.33 -12.10 -7.28
N ARG A 61 -12.91 -12.32 -6.10
CA ARG A 61 -13.08 -11.26 -5.08
C ARG A 61 -11.74 -10.65 -4.66
N LYS A 62 -10.68 -11.46 -4.58
CA LYS A 62 -9.33 -10.96 -4.27
C LYS A 62 -8.80 -10.05 -5.38
N GLU A 63 -9.01 -10.39 -6.65
CA GLU A 63 -8.59 -9.53 -7.77
C GLU A 63 -9.47 -8.28 -7.90
N CYS A 64 -10.80 -8.37 -7.63
CA CYS A 64 -11.67 -7.19 -7.53
C CYS A 64 -11.15 -6.21 -6.48
N LYS A 65 -10.88 -6.71 -5.25
CA LYS A 65 -10.32 -5.86 -4.18
C LYS A 65 -8.98 -5.23 -4.55
N LYS A 66 -8.11 -5.94 -5.27
CA LYS A 66 -6.85 -5.36 -5.76
C LYS A 66 -7.10 -4.27 -6.80
N ARG A 67 -8.05 -4.50 -7.73
CA ARG A 67 -8.41 -3.52 -8.76
C ARG A 67 -9.03 -2.27 -8.12
N ASP A 68 -9.93 -2.45 -7.16
CA ASP A 68 -10.52 -1.34 -6.41
C ASP A 68 -9.46 -0.54 -5.65
N LYS A 69 -8.50 -1.23 -5.01
CA LYS A 69 -7.35 -0.57 -4.38
C LYS A 69 -6.43 0.14 -5.40
N ALA A 70 -6.26 -0.41 -6.59
CA ALA A 70 -5.43 0.20 -7.63
C ALA A 70 -6.10 1.42 -8.29
N SER A 71 -7.45 1.48 -8.31
CA SER A 71 -8.19 2.66 -8.78
C SER A 71 -8.25 3.80 -7.76
N LYS A 72 -7.77 3.55 -6.53
CA LYS A 72 -7.78 4.50 -5.43
C LYS A 72 -6.37 5.01 -5.16
N PHE A 73 -6.27 6.31 -5.03
CA PHE A 73 -5.03 7.00 -4.72
C PHE A 73 -5.14 7.61 -3.32
N TYR A 74 -4.19 7.29 -2.46
CA TYR A 74 -4.13 7.80 -1.09
C TYR A 74 -3.02 8.83 -0.95
N TYR A 75 -3.34 9.96 -0.32
CA TYR A 75 -2.38 11.01 -0.02
C TYR A 75 -2.78 11.72 1.27
N LEU A 76 -1.89 11.73 2.27
CA LEU A 76 -2.09 12.29 3.61
C LEU A 76 -3.40 11.83 4.27
N GLY A 77 -3.66 10.50 4.23
CA GLY A 77 -4.84 9.87 4.82
C GLY A 77 -6.11 10.00 4.01
N LYS A 78 -6.13 10.87 2.99
CA LYS A 78 -7.30 11.06 2.14
C LYS A 78 -7.26 10.17 0.91
N GLU A 79 -8.42 9.57 0.61
CA GLU A 79 -8.66 8.81 -0.62
C GLU A 79 -9.09 9.73 -1.76
N TYR A 80 -8.52 9.50 -2.95
CA TYR A 80 -8.85 10.21 -4.18
C TYR A 80 -9.23 9.24 -5.29
N ASN A 81 -10.21 9.61 -6.10
CA ASN A 81 -10.57 8.91 -7.34
C ASN A 81 -9.63 9.36 -8.46
N VAL A 82 -9.00 8.42 -9.14
CA VAL A 82 -8.04 8.73 -10.22
C VAL A 82 -8.77 9.00 -11.52
N VAL A 83 -8.49 10.14 -12.14
CA VAL A 83 -9.00 10.53 -13.46
C VAL A 83 -7.85 10.74 -14.42
N ILE A 84 -7.78 9.90 -15.46
CA ILE A 84 -6.77 10.06 -16.53
C ILE A 84 -7.32 11.02 -17.58
N THR A 85 -6.59 12.13 -17.82
CA THR A 85 -7.01 13.19 -18.74
C THR A 85 -5.80 13.89 -19.37
N ASN A 86 -5.96 14.37 -20.61
CA ASN A 86 -4.95 15.15 -21.31
C ASN A 86 -4.91 16.63 -20.90
N LEU A 87 -5.83 17.06 -20.01
CA LEU A 87 -5.92 18.46 -19.57
C LEU A 87 -4.82 18.85 -18.58
N VAL A 88 -4.17 17.88 -17.95
CA VAL A 88 -3.09 18.11 -16.99
C VAL A 88 -1.77 17.48 -17.44
N LYS A 89 -0.65 18.14 -17.12
CA LYS A 89 0.71 17.61 -17.39
C LYS A 89 1.31 16.87 -16.20
N HIS A 90 0.79 17.15 -15.00
CA HIS A 90 1.25 16.59 -13.72
C HIS A 90 0.04 16.17 -12.90
N CYS A 91 0.25 15.46 -11.81
CA CYS A 91 -0.82 15.15 -10.88
C CYS A 91 -1.35 16.44 -10.24
N VAL A 92 -2.66 16.65 -10.38
CA VAL A 92 -3.42 17.74 -9.76
C VAL A 92 -4.47 17.12 -8.86
N LEU A 93 -4.49 17.53 -7.58
CA LEU A 93 -5.50 17.11 -6.62
C LEU A 93 -6.56 18.20 -6.52
N ASP A 94 -7.82 17.83 -6.69
CA ASP A 94 -8.96 18.71 -6.53
C ASP A 94 -10.12 17.93 -5.90
N LEU A 95 -10.65 18.45 -4.78
CA LEU A 95 -11.69 17.81 -3.98
C LEU A 95 -11.35 16.31 -3.73
N ASP A 96 -12.11 15.40 -4.32
CA ASP A 96 -11.97 13.95 -4.15
C ASP A 96 -11.35 13.26 -5.37
N TYR A 97 -10.72 14.04 -6.25
CA TYR A 97 -10.14 13.56 -7.50
C TYR A 97 -8.64 13.85 -7.60
N ALA A 98 -7.92 12.89 -8.17
CA ALA A 98 -6.53 13.02 -8.60
C ALA A 98 -6.49 12.95 -10.13
N TYR A 99 -6.28 14.09 -10.79
CA TYR A 99 -6.16 14.20 -12.23
C TYR A 99 -4.72 13.96 -12.65
N VAL A 100 -4.51 13.05 -13.61
CA VAL A 100 -3.17 12.70 -14.13
C VAL A 100 -3.24 12.48 -15.64
N SER A 101 -2.11 12.67 -16.33
CA SER A 101 -2.01 12.32 -17.76
C SER A 101 -1.82 10.80 -17.97
N LYS A 102 -1.20 10.12 -17.01
CA LYS A 102 -0.99 8.67 -16.96
C LYS A 102 -0.75 8.20 -15.53
N GLU A 103 -1.01 6.93 -15.24
CA GLU A 103 -0.87 6.34 -13.90
C GLU A 103 0.51 6.57 -13.26
N SER A 104 1.59 6.49 -14.06
CA SER A 104 2.95 6.72 -13.56
C SER A 104 3.21 8.14 -13.00
N ASP A 105 2.33 9.09 -13.25
CA ASP A 105 2.46 10.43 -12.70
C ASP A 105 2.02 10.51 -11.22
N LEU A 106 1.20 9.55 -10.76
CA LEU A 106 0.88 9.37 -9.34
C LEU A 106 2.13 8.97 -8.54
N ASP A 107 2.91 8.01 -9.05
CA ASP A 107 4.15 7.58 -8.39
C ASP A 107 5.17 8.71 -8.30
N LYS A 108 5.33 9.49 -9.38
CA LYS A 108 6.21 10.67 -9.38
C LYS A 108 5.75 11.74 -8.39
N PHE A 109 4.45 11.97 -8.31
CA PHE A 109 3.87 12.88 -7.34
C PHE A 109 4.17 12.42 -5.92
N LEU A 110 3.90 11.16 -5.58
CA LEU A 110 4.17 10.59 -4.26
C LEU A 110 5.68 10.63 -3.94
N ASP A 111 6.55 10.32 -4.89
CA ASP A 111 8.00 10.36 -4.69
C ASP A 111 8.51 11.77 -4.37
N LYS A 112 7.96 12.78 -5.04
CA LYS A 112 8.28 14.20 -4.77
C LYS A 112 7.73 14.62 -3.40
N MET A 113 6.43 14.42 -3.19
CA MET A 113 5.75 14.88 -1.97
C MET A 113 6.24 14.15 -0.72
N SER A 114 6.60 12.85 -0.82
CA SER A 114 7.15 12.13 0.32
C SER A 114 8.47 12.73 0.81
N LYS A 115 9.37 13.11 -0.09
CA LYS A 115 10.64 13.75 0.29
C LYS A 115 10.41 15.11 0.95
N GLU A 116 9.55 15.93 0.34
CA GLU A 116 9.28 17.29 0.81
C GLU A 116 8.55 17.27 2.16
N ILE A 117 7.42 16.56 2.23
CA ILE A 117 6.54 16.60 3.41
C ILE A 117 7.14 15.82 4.57
N LEU A 118 7.66 14.60 4.36
CA LEU A 118 8.19 13.81 5.47
C LEU A 118 9.44 14.49 6.08
N THR A 119 10.31 15.10 5.26
CA THR A 119 11.46 15.84 5.78
C THR A 119 11.01 17.07 6.60
N ASN A 120 10.03 17.81 6.10
CA ASN A 120 9.47 18.95 6.84
C ASN A 120 8.78 18.51 8.15
N ARG A 121 8.03 17.39 8.11
CA ARG A 121 7.40 16.82 9.33
C ARG A 121 8.41 16.42 10.39
N VAL A 122 9.54 15.82 10.00
CA VAL A 122 10.62 15.50 10.95
C VAL A 122 11.09 16.76 11.66
N ARG A 123 11.29 17.88 10.96
CA ARG A 123 11.69 19.14 11.59
C ARG A 123 10.63 19.64 12.56
N ILE A 124 9.37 19.69 12.14
CA ILE A 124 8.26 20.18 12.99
C ILE A 124 8.14 19.33 14.26
N VAL A 125 8.20 18.00 14.13
CA VAL A 125 8.10 17.09 15.27
C VAL A 125 9.32 17.25 16.17
N PHE A 126 10.53 17.29 15.59
CA PHE A 126 11.78 17.47 16.34
C PHE A 126 11.77 18.73 17.19
N ASP A 127 11.40 19.88 16.59
CA ASP A 127 11.35 21.17 17.28
C ASP A 127 10.29 21.17 18.41
N ARG A 128 9.21 20.41 18.24
CA ARG A 128 8.12 20.30 19.23
C ARG A 128 8.49 19.44 20.44
N ILE A 129 9.20 18.31 20.24
CA ILE A 129 9.39 17.31 21.30
C ILE A 129 10.59 17.59 22.22
N ASN A 130 11.49 18.50 21.85
CA ASN A 130 12.62 18.99 22.66
C ASN A 130 13.43 17.87 23.35
N LEU A 131 13.79 16.82 22.62
CA LEU A 131 14.65 15.75 23.12
C LEU A 131 16.12 16.21 23.19
N PRO A 132 16.94 15.72 24.15
CA PRO A 132 18.36 16.05 24.28
C PRO A 132 19.21 15.33 23.22
N ILE A 133 18.89 15.53 21.96
CA ILE A 133 19.55 14.90 20.80
C ILE A 133 19.81 15.95 19.72
N ASN A 134 20.83 15.72 18.89
CA ASN A 134 21.04 16.55 17.71
C ASN A 134 20.02 16.22 16.61
N TYR A 135 19.71 17.21 15.75
CA TYR A 135 18.83 16.98 14.59
C TYR A 135 19.45 15.90 13.69
N PRO A 136 18.71 14.82 13.38
CA PRO A 136 19.25 13.72 12.63
C PRO A 136 19.34 14.00 11.14
N VAL A 137 20.21 13.26 10.45
CA VAL A 137 20.13 13.15 8.99
C VAL A 137 18.87 12.38 8.63
N VAL A 138 18.08 12.90 7.68
CA VAL A 138 16.79 12.30 7.29
C VAL A 138 16.91 11.67 5.90
N ASN A 139 16.61 10.38 5.81
CA ASN A 139 16.52 9.65 4.57
C ASN A 139 15.06 9.22 4.29
N ILE A 140 14.60 9.39 3.05
CA ILE A 140 13.29 8.92 2.60
C ILE A 140 13.50 7.89 1.49
N ARG A 141 13.01 6.65 1.70
CA ARG A 141 13.11 5.59 0.71
C ARG A 141 11.97 4.57 0.86
N LYS A 142 11.71 3.76 -0.16
CA LYS A 142 10.79 2.64 -0.06
C LYS A 142 11.37 1.55 0.85
N MET A 143 10.58 1.05 1.79
CA MET A 143 10.88 -0.09 2.65
C MET A 143 9.73 -1.09 2.59
N VAL A 144 10.02 -2.41 2.75
CA VAL A 144 9.02 -3.47 2.57
C VAL A 144 8.33 -3.85 3.88
N ARG A 145 9.05 -3.75 5.02
CA ARG A 145 8.59 -4.31 6.30
C ARG A 145 8.61 -3.32 7.46
N LYS A 146 8.97 -2.08 7.21
CA LYS A 146 9.15 -1.07 8.26
C LYS A 146 8.64 0.27 7.78
N TRP A 147 8.08 1.04 8.70
CA TRP A 147 7.70 2.43 8.49
C TRP A 147 8.83 3.40 8.74
N GLY A 148 9.72 3.06 9.68
CA GLY A 148 10.89 3.83 10.01
C GLY A 148 12.09 2.96 10.38
N TYR A 149 13.26 3.59 10.51
CA TYR A 149 14.49 2.98 11.01
C TYR A 149 15.42 4.07 11.55
N CYS A 150 15.89 3.89 12.77
CA CYS A 150 16.89 4.74 13.39
C CYS A 150 18.28 4.08 13.35
N ASN A 151 19.30 4.86 12.99
CA ASN A 151 20.72 4.51 13.17
C ASN A 151 21.38 5.54 14.09
N LYS A 152 21.41 5.22 15.37
CA LYS A 152 21.95 6.11 16.43
C LYS A 152 23.42 6.46 16.18
N SER A 153 24.25 5.49 15.79
CA SER A 153 25.68 5.71 15.59
C SER A 153 26.01 6.66 14.43
N LYS A 154 25.11 6.72 13.44
CA LYS A 154 25.25 7.62 12.28
C LYS A 154 24.42 8.92 12.42
N GLY A 155 23.69 9.09 13.51
CA GLY A 155 22.79 10.23 13.67
C GLY A 155 21.72 10.30 12.58
N LEU A 156 21.16 9.14 12.13
CA LEU A 156 20.32 9.04 10.94
C LEU A 156 18.98 8.39 11.27
N ILE A 157 17.91 8.95 10.72
CA ILE A 157 16.61 8.26 10.59
C ILE A 157 16.28 8.02 9.12
N THR A 158 15.63 6.91 8.84
CA THR A 158 15.08 6.58 7.51
C THR A 158 13.58 6.39 7.66
N LEU A 159 12.79 7.10 6.87
CA LEU A 159 11.35 6.94 6.80
C LEU A 159 10.93 6.26 5.50
N ASN A 160 9.90 5.43 5.58
CA ASN A 160 9.30 4.82 4.41
C ASN A 160 8.52 5.86 3.62
N LYS A 161 8.83 6.02 2.32
CA LYS A 161 8.10 6.95 1.46
C LYS A 161 6.59 6.68 1.39
N GLU A 162 6.16 5.43 1.60
CA GLU A 162 4.75 5.04 1.61
C GLU A 162 3.96 5.68 2.77
N LEU A 163 4.65 6.19 3.81
CA LEU A 163 4.01 6.98 4.88
C LEU A 163 3.22 8.18 4.37
N ILE A 164 3.58 8.72 3.20
CA ILE A 164 2.86 9.84 2.60
C ILE A 164 1.39 9.54 2.28
N LYS A 165 1.01 8.26 2.28
CA LYS A 165 -0.37 7.82 2.07
C LYS A 165 -1.21 7.84 3.34
N HIS A 166 -0.57 7.91 4.52
CA HIS A 166 -1.21 7.91 5.82
C HIS A 166 -1.47 9.32 6.35
N ASP A 167 -2.28 9.39 7.39
CA ASP A 167 -2.56 10.64 8.08
C ASP A 167 -1.30 11.26 8.66
N ILE A 168 -1.31 12.59 8.78
CA ILE A 168 -0.22 13.34 9.41
C ILE A 168 0.06 12.83 10.84
N ASP A 169 -0.96 12.41 11.53
CA ASP A 169 -0.87 11.91 12.90
C ASP A 169 -0.14 10.58 12.98
N ASP A 170 -0.36 9.69 12.02
CA ASP A 170 0.37 8.42 11.87
C ASP A 170 1.83 8.66 11.46
N ILE A 171 2.07 9.62 10.57
CA ILE A 171 3.42 10.07 10.18
C ILE A 171 4.18 10.58 11.40
N ASP A 172 3.57 11.45 12.20
CA ASP A 172 4.16 12.02 13.40
C ASP A 172 4.50 10.94 14.44
N TYR A 173 3.63 9.95 14.60
CA TYR A 173 3.92 8.81 15.48
C TYR A 173 5.18 8.06 15.05
N VAL A 174 5.34 7.74 13.77
CA VAL A 174 6.55 7.05 13.29
C VAL A 174 7.78 7.92 13.51
N ILE A 175 7.70 9.23 13.27
CA ILE A 175 8.80 10.16 13.51
C ILE A 175 9.18 10.18 15.01
N VAL A 176 8.21 10.33 15.91
CA VAL A 176 8.45 10.27 17.36
C VAL A 176 9.11 8.95 17.74
N HIS A 177 8.60 7.82 17.24
CA HIS A 177 9.15 6.49 17.50
C HIS A 177 10.65 6.40 17.11
N GLU A 178 11.02 6.87 15.92
CA GLU A 178 12.40 6.85 15.45
C GLU A 178 13.30 7.85 16.21
N LEU A 179 12.77 8.99 16.62
CA LEU A 179 13.53 9.96 17.42
C LEU A 179 13.76 9.46 18.84
N VAL A 180 12.81 8.78 19.47
CA VAL A 180 12.96 8.17 20.79
C VAL A 180 14.04 7.08 20.80
N HIS A 181 14.31 6.40 19.69
CA HIS A 181 15.42 5.45 19.58
C HIS A 181 16.82 6.06 19.76
N PHE A 182 16.98 7.38 19.65
CA PHE A 182 18.24 8.04 20.01
C PHE A 182 18.46 8.08 21.53
N VAL A 183 17.38 8.06 22.31
CA VAL A 183 17.43 8.02 23.79
C VAL A 183 17.42 6.57 24.27
N HIS A 184 16.40 5.81 23.93
CA HIS A 184 16.20 4.39 24.28
C HIS A 184 16.27 3.53 23.03
N PHE A 185 17.34 2.73 22.91
CA PHE A 185 17.59 1.96 21.69
C PHE A 185 16.64 0.75 21.53
N ASP A 186 16.24 0.16 22.63
CA ASP A 186 15.31 -0.98 22.68
C ASP A 186 13.85 -0.51 22.91
N HIS A 187 12.89 -1.41 22.70
CA HIS A 187 11.49 -1.15 22.97
C HIS A 187 11.12 -1.49 24.44
N SER A 188 11.96 -1.04 25.39
CA SER A 188 11.77 -1.20 26.84
C SER A 188 10.53 -0.45 27.35
N LYS A 189 10.23 -0.60 28.65
CA LYS A 189 9.14 0.16 29.29
C LYS A 189 9.42 1.66 29.25
N GLU A 190 10.67 2.06 29.41
CA GLU A 190 11.15 3.45 29.34
C GLU A 190 10.96 4.04 27.95
N PHE A 191 11.23 3.27 26.88
CA PHE A 191 10.96 3.66 25.50
C PHE A 191 9.47 3.98 25.31
N TRP A 192 8.58 3.04 25.65
CA TRP A 192 7.15 3.24 25.47
C TRP A 192 6.56 4.32 26.38
N LYS A 193 7.14 4.51 27.57
CA LYS A 193 6.76 5.62 28.45
C LYS A 193 7.06 6.95 27.79
N LEU A 194 8.26 7.13 27.23
CA LEU A 194 8.66 8.36 26.56
C LEU A 194 7.82 8.58 25.26
N VAL A 195 7.59 7.52 24.47
CA VAL A 195 6.69 7.62 23.30
C VAL A 195 5.30 8.10 23.71
N LYS A 196 4.73 7.56 24.80
CA LYS A 196 3.41 7.96 25.31
C LYS A 196 3.38 9.42 25.81
N GLU A 197 4.44 9.89 26.42
CA GLU A 197 4.58 11.28 26.85
C GLU A 197 4.59 12.25 25.67
N LEU A 198 5.31 11.89 24.60
CA LEU A 198 5.47 12.73 23.40
C LEU A 198 4.30 12.60 22.40
N LYS A 199 3.64 11.44 22.38
CA LYS A 199 2.51 11.12 21.50
C LYS A 199 1.48 10.27 22.29
N PRO A 200 0.57 10.87 23.05
CA PRO A 200 -0.38 10.16 23.92
C PRO A 200 -1.23 9.11 23.19
N ASP A 201 -1.63 9.41 21.96
CA ASP A 201 -2.51 8.57 21.13
C ASP A 201 -1.74 7.51 20.31
N TYR A 202 -0.46 7.27 20.61
CA TYR A 202 0.41 6.39 19.83
C TYR A 202 -0.15 4.98 19.60
N LEU A 203 -0.98 4.47 20.51
CA LEU A 203 -1.59 3.13 20.35
C LEU A 203 -2.59 3.08 19.19
N VAL A 204 -3.32 4.17 18.95
CA VAL A 204 -4.25 4.29 17.82
C VAL A 204 -3.45 4.30 16.51
N ASN A 205 -2.41 5.14 16.42
CA ASN A 205 -1.56 5.24 15.24
C ASN A 205 -0.83 3.90 14.95
N LYS A 206 -0.33 3.25 16.01
CA LYS A 206 0.31 1.93 15.90
C LYS A 206 -0.65 0.88 15.35
N LYS A 207 -1.93 0.91 15.74
CA LYS A 207 -2.95 0.00 15.23
C LYS A 207 -3.22 0.28 13.75
N HIS A 208 -3.44 1.53 13.35
CA HIS A 208 -3.66 1.92 11.94
C HIS A 208 -2.55 1.39 11.02
N LEU A 209 -1.29 1.57 11.42
CA LEU A 209 -0.14 1.18 10.62
C LEU A 209 0.15 -0.35 10.59
N ASN A 210 -0.45 -1.14 11.49
CA ASN A 210 -0.29 -2.60 11.54
C ASN A 210 -1.45 -3.35 10.86
N GLU A 211 -2.58 -2.70 10.57
CA GLU A 211 -3.76 -3.31 9.93
C GLU A 211 -3.65 -3.35 8.39
N GLU A 212 -2.58 -2.83 7.79
CA GLU A 212 -2.24 -2.91 6.38
C GLU A 212 -1.17 -4.00 6.11
#